data_08c99659eb31aea718ad74b47ff31a6c
#
_entry.id   08c99659eb31aea718ad74b47ff31a6c
#
_cell.length_a   1.000
_cell.length_b   1.000
_cell.length_c   1.000
_cell.angle_alpha   90.00
_cell.angle_beta   90.00
_cell.angle_gamma   90.00
#
_symmetry.space_group_name_H-M   'P 1'
#
loop_
_entity.id
_entity.type
_entity.pdbx_description
1 polymer ?
#
loop_
_entity_poly.entity_id
_entity_poly.type
_entity_poly.pdbx_seq_one_letter_code
_entity_poly.pdbx_strand_id
1 'polypeptide(L)'
;MRLHDSTRRGFASDNYAGVHPEVLTAIAEANEGHQIAYGEDQYTERLGEVIRQEFGEGAEVYPVFNGTGANVLALTALMPRWGAVICSATAHIHTDEGGAPERVSGLKLLPVPTPDGKLTPELIATEAFGWGDEHRAQPLVVSITQTTEVGTLYTVEEIRAIADYTHEHGMALHLDGARIWNAAAALGTSLRAFTAEAGVDILSLGGTKNGLLGAEAIVVLDPERAPGLMFLRKMSMQLSSKMRFVSAQLLTLFEGGLGERSAGHANAMAARLRAGLETMIARGEVPAEALSFSHPTQANAVFALLENDAADRIRERFRFYDWDRARGEVRWMCAFDTSADDIDAFLRVVHHELNR
;
A
#
# COMPACT_ATOMS: atom_id res chain seq x y z
N MET A 1 -8.17 -22.10 -22.20
CA MET A 1 -8.06 -23.21 -21.23
C MET A 1 -7.80 -22.62 -19.86
N ARG A 2 -8.66 -22.89 -18.85
CA ARG A 2 -8.48 -22.44 -17.47
C ARG A 2 -7.57 -23.44 -16.73
N LEU A 3 -6.48 -22.96 -16.10
CA LEU A 3 -5.48 -23.78 -15.44
C LEU A 3 -5.65 -23.86 -13.91
N HIS A 4 -6.56 -23.09 -13.34
CA HIS A 4 -6.81 -23.01 -11.90
C HIS A 4 -8.29 -23.19 -11.56
N ASP A 5 -8.57 -23.56 -10.33
CA ASP A 5 -9.91 -23.60 -9.77
C ASP A 5 -10.35 -22.17 -9.44
N SER A 6 -11.34 -21.66 -10.17
CA SER A 6 -11.85 -20.29 -10.01
C SER A 6 -12.75 -20.11 -8.78
N THR A 7 -13.07 -21.19 -8.06
CA THR A 7 -13.87 -21.13 -6.82
C THR A 7 -13.02 -21.03 -5.57
N ARG A 8 -11.69 -21.28 -5.68
CA ARG A 8 -10.80 -21.14 -4.52
C ARG A 8 -10.66 -19.69 -4.10
N ARG A 9 -10.77 -19.48 -2.81
CA ARG A 9 -10.54 -18.20 -2.14
C ARG A 9 -9.42 -18.31 -1.13
N GLY A 10 -8.80 -17.20 -0.78
CA GLY A 10 -7.74 -17.13 0.21
C GLY A 10 -7.69 -15.76 0.86
N PHE A 11 -7.04 -15.68 2.01
CA PHE A 11 -6.89 -14.48 2.80
C PHE A 11 -5.42 -14.09 2.97
N ALA A 12 -4.56 -14.47 2.00
CA ALA A 12 -3.11 -14.22 2.08
C ALA A 12 -2.74 -12.81 1.68
N SER A 13 -3.31 -12.32 0.59
CA SER A 13 -2.99 -11.00 0.03
C SER A 13 -4.09 -10.54 -0.92
N ASP A 14 -4.32 -9.24 -0.95
CA ASP A 14 -5.12 -8.56 -1.96
C ASP A 14 -4.58 -8.71 -3.39
N ASN A 15 -3.28 -9.04 -3.54
CA ASN A 15 -2.69 -9.44 -4.82
C ASN A 15 -3.19 -10.80 -5.36
N TYR A 16 -3.93 -11.58 -4.59
CA TYR A 16 -4.48 -12.87 -5.03
C TYR A 16 -5.78 -12.71 -5.82
N ALA A 17 -6.47 -11.59 -5.64
CA ALA A 17 -7.66 -11.24 -6.39
C ALA A 17 -7.35 -11.09 -7.88
N GLY A 18 -8.37 -11.25 -8.71
CA GLY A 18 -8.28 -11.00 -10.13
C GLY A 18 -8.23 -9.51 -10.47
N VAL A 19 -8.71 -9.19 -11.66
CA VAL A 19 -8.80 -7.83 -12.18
C VAL A 19 -10.27 -7.44 -12.27
N HIS A 20 -10.59 -6.19 -11.93
CA HIS A 20 -11.95 -5.68 -12.09
C HIS A 20 -12.44 -5.79 -13.55
N PRO A 21 -13.70 -6.14 -13.80
CA PRO A 21 -14.27 -6.14 -15.15
C PRO A 21 -14.16 -4.80 -15.87
N GLU A 22 -14.32 -3.69 -15.13
CA GLU A 22 -14.17 -2.32 -15.62
C GLU A 22 -12.75 -2.05 -16.14
N VAL A 23 -11.74 -2.56 -15.43
CA VAL A 23 -10.33 -2.45 -15.84
C VAL A 23 -10.06 -3.25 -17.10
N LEU A 24 -10.60 -4.47 -17.21
CA LEU A 24 -10.47 -5.28 -18.43
C LEU A 24 -11.14 -4.59 -19.64
N THR A 25 -12.28 -3.94 -19.43
CA THR A 25 -12.97 -3.14 -20.44
C THR A 25 -12.10 -1.96 -20.88
N ALA A 26 -11.55 -1.19 -19.93
CA ALA A 26 -10.68 -0.05 -20.23
C ALA A 26 -9.41 -0.47 -21.01
N ILE A 27 -8.81 -1.61 -20.67
CA ILE A 27 -7.69 -2.19 -21.42
C ILE A 27 -8.12 -2.55 -22.87
N ALA A 28 -9.30 -3.15 -23.05
CA ALA A 28 -9.81 -3.52 -24.35
C ALA A 28 -10.09 -2.28 -25.22
N GLU A 29 -10.68 -1.24 -24.65
CA GLU A 29 -10.92 0.04 -25.33
C GLU A 29 -9.61 0.75 -25.71
N ALA A 30 -8.61 0.75 -24.81
CA ALA A 30 -7.30 1.31 -25.09
C ALA A 30 -6.52 0.53 -26.15
N ASN A 31 -6.96 -0.68 -26.51
CA ASN A 31 -6.29 -1.51 -27.52
C ASN A 31 -6.57 -1.09 -28.97
N GLU A 32 -7.59 -0.27 -29.20
CA GLU A 32 -7.96 0.14 -30.54
C GLU A 32 -7.04 1.24 -31.11
N GLY A 33 -6.80 1.19 -32.40
CA GLY A 33 -6.01 2.16 -33.15
C GLY A 33 -4.54 2.27 -32.68
N HIS A 34 -3.86 3.29 -33.20
CA HIS A 34 -2.46 3.60 -32.85
C HIS A 34 -2.41 4.85 -31.97
N GLN A 35 -1.59 4.78 -30.93
CA GLN A 35 -1.27 5.88 -30.04
C GLN A 35 0.26 6.05 -29.97
N ILE A 36 0.72 7.26 -29.70
CA ILE A 36 2.15 7.52 -29.51
C ILE A 36 2.64 6.75 -28.27
N ALA A 37 3.86 6.23 -28.34
CA ALA A 37 4.44 5.39 -27.30
C ALA A 37 5.00 6.24 -26.14
N TYR A 38 5.38 5.55 -25.05
CA TYR A 38 6.13 6.09 -23.91
C TYR A 38 5.44 7.21 -23.10
N GLY A 39 4.11 7.27 -23.17
CA GLY A 39 3.33 8.22 -22.35
C GLY A 39 2.92 9.50 -23.08
N GLU A 40 3.18 9.61 -24.38
CA GLU A 40 2.67 10.71 -25.21
C GLU A 40 1.30 10.36 -25.84
N ASP A 41 0.54 9.46 -25.20
CA ASP A 41 -0.79 9.01 -25.61
C ASP A 41 -1.90 9.74 -24.84
N GLN A 42 -3.11 9.73 -25.37
CA GLN A 42 -4.27 10.43 -24.82
C GLN A 42 -4.68 9.91 -23.43
N TYR A 43 -4.46 8.62 -23.11
CA TYR A 43 -4.78 8.07 -21.80
C TYR A 43 -3.82 8.59 -20.73
N THR A 44 -2.54 8.71 -21.05
CA THR A 44 -1.55 9.26 -20.14
C THR A 44 -1.72 10.77 -19.96
N GLU A 45 -2.08 11.51 -21.02
CA GLU A 45 -2.47 12.92 -20.94
C GLU A 45 -3.68 13.11 -20.01
N ARG A 46 -4.76 12.31 -20.22
CA ARG A 46 -5.96 12.34 -19.38
C ARG A 46 -5.66 12.00 -17.93
N LEU A 47 -4.81 11.01 -17.69
CA LEU A 47 -4.37 10.68 -16.32
C LEU A 47 -3.68 11.88 -15.64
N GLY A 48 -2.83 12.60 -16.38
CA GLY A 48 -2.21 13.83 -15.88
C GLY A 48 -3.24 14.89 -15.48
N GLU A 49 -4.31 15.07 -16.26
CA GLU A 49 -5.41 15.99 -15.91
C GLU A 49 -6.13 15.55 -14.62
N VAL A 50 -6.48 14.27 -14.53
CA VAL A 50 -7.17 13.70 -13.36
C VAL A 50 -6.31 13.85 -12.09
N ILE A 51 -5.02 13.59 -12.18
CA ILE A 51 -4.09 13.74 -11.06
C ILE A 51 -3.98 15.20 -10.61
N ARG A 52 -3.93 16.16 -11.54
CA ARG A 52 -3.97 17.59 -11.17
C ARG A 52 -5.28 18.01 -10.53
N GLN A 53 -6.41 17.48 -10.99
CA GLN A 53 -7.71 17.73 -10.37
C GLN A 53 -7.78 17.16 -8.97
N GLU A 54 -7.26 15.95 -8.75
CA GLU A 54 -7.31 15.26 -7.45
C GLU A 54 -6.33 15.86 -6.44
N PHE A 55 -5.08 16.11 -6.83
CA PHE A 55 -4.01 16.46 -5.89
C PHE A 55 -3.57 17.94 -5.96
N GLY A 56 -3.93 18.67 -7.00
CA GLY A 56 -3.58 20.09 -7.21
C GLY A 56 -2.85 20.33 -8.52
N GLU A 57 -2.95 21.54 -9.05
CA GLU A 57 -2.45 21.94 -10.39
C GLU A 57 -0.94 21.68 -10.60
N GLY A 58 -0.15 21.66 -9.55
CA GLY A 58 1.29 21.38 -9.61
C GLY A 58 1.65 19.89 -9.62
N ALA A 59 0.68 19.00 -9.40
CA ALA A 59 0.96 17.58 -9.30
C ALA A 59 1.35 16.95 -10.66
N GLU A 60 2.39 16.13 -10.64
CA GLU A 60 2.86 15.36 -11.79
C GLU A 60 2.67 13.86 -11.55
N VAL A 61 2.41 13.09 -12.61
CA VAL A 61 2.22 11.65 -12.52
C VAL A 61 3.17 10.88 -13.43
N TYR A 62 3.75 9.82 -12.88
CA TYR A 62 4.66 8.93 -13.58
C TYR A 62 4.18 7.48 -13.41
N PRO A 63 3.38 6.94 -14.34
CA PRO A 63 2.95 5.54 -14.28
C PRO A 63 4.14 4.58 -14.34
N VAL A 64 4.07 3.50 -13.53
CA VAL A 64 5.09 2.46 -13.40
C VAL A 64 4.43 1.09 -13.28
N PHE A 65 5.21 -0.01 -13.32
CA PHE A 65 4.66 -1.36 -13.35
C PHE A 65 4.31 -1.94 -11.98
N ASN A 66 5.02 -1.55 -10.91
CA ASN A 66 4.86 -2.14 -9.59
C ASN A 66 5.25 -1.19 -8.46
N GLY A 67 4.80 -1.50 -7.24
CA GLY A 67 5.02 -0.69 -6.05
C GLY A 67 6.49 -0.55 -5.66
N THR A 68 7.28 -1.62 -5.75
CA THR A 68 8.74 -1.56 -5.50
C THR A 68 9.42 -0.58 -6.43
N GLY A 69 9.05 -0.58 -7.74
CA GLY A 69 9.56 0.40 -8.68
C GLY A 69 9.14 1.83 -8.34
N ALA A 70 7.90 2.02 -7.87
CA ALA A 70 7.43 3.32 -7.40
C ALA A 70 8.24 3.82 -6.21
N ASN A 71 8.38 3.01 -5.17
CA ASN A 71 9.12 3.35 -3.95
C ASN A 71 10.60 3.66 -4.22
N VAL A 72 11.29 2.78 -4.95
CA VAL A 72 12.70 2.95 -5.32
C VAL A 72 12.93 4.26 -6.08
N LEU A 73 12.07 4.55 -7.06
CA LEU A 73 12.19 5.76 -7.88
C LEU A 73 11.85 7.03 -7.10
N ALA A 74 10.77 7.01 -6.32
CA ALA A 74 10.36 8.13 -5.48
C ALA A 74 11.48 8.51 -4.51
N LEU A 75 12.03 7.54 -3.79
CA LEU A 75 13.12 7.75 -2.84
C LEU A 75 14.41 8.20 -3.54
N THR A 76 14.72 7.64 -4.73
CA THR A 76 15.91 8.06 -5.52
C THR A 76 15.80 9.51 -5.97
N ALA A 77 14.59 9.97 -6.33
CA ALA A 77 14.38 11.32 -6.82
C ALA A 77 14.53 12.39 -5.72
N LEU A 78 14.21 12.02 -4.48
CA LEU A 78 14.19 12.96 -3.35
C LEU A 78 15.56 13.26 -2.75
N MET A 79 16.60 12.47 -3.04
CA MET A 79 17.88 12.64 -2.36
C MET A 79 19.10 12.18 -3.17
N PRO A 80 20.29 12.69 -2.86
CA PRO A 80 21.55 12.18 -3.40
C PRO A 80 21.92 10.82 -2.75
N ARG A 81 22.91 10.13 -3.34
CA ARG A 81 23.35 8.78 -2.92
C ARG A 81 23.91 8.68 -1.49
N TRP A 82 24.30 9.78 -0.86
CA TRP A 82 24.72 9.82 0.56
C TRP A 82 23.54 10.07 1.51
N GLY A 83 22.31 10.13 0.97
CA GLY A 83 21.09 10.30 1.73
C GLY A 83 20.66 9.02 2.44
N ALA A 84 19.85 9.20 3.47
CA ALA A 84 19.18 8.14 4.21
C ALA A 84 17.70 8.42 4.36
N VAL A 85 16.91 7.35 4.45
CA VAL A 85 15.47 7.36 4.65
C VAL A 85 15.16 6.86 6.05
N ILE A 86 14.47 7.66 6.85
CA ILE A 86 13.89 7.24 8.13
C ILE A 86 12.55 6.58 7.83
N CYS A 87 12.36 5.34 8.26
CA CYS A 87 11.12 4.58 8.05
C CYS A 87 10.78 3.73 9.27
N SER A 88 9.55 3.22 9.37
CA SER A 88 9.22 2.20 10.36
C SER A 88 10.03 0.93 10.13
N ALA A 89 10.39 0.22 11.19
CA ALA A 89 11.06 -1.09 11.08
C ALA A 89 10.18 -2.15 10.38
N THR A 90 8.86 -1.93 10.31
CA THR A 90 7.91 -2.79 9.57
C THR A 90 7.68 -2.32 8.14
N ALA A 91 8.24 -1.17 7.72
CA ALA A 91 8.01 -0.61 6.39
C ALA A 91 8.40 -1.59 5.28
N HIS A 92 7.57 -1.70 4.25
CA HIS A 92 7.75 -2.59 3.10
C HIS A 92 9.10 -2.37 2.41
N ILE A 93 9.55 -1.12 2.28
CA ILE A 93 10.85 -0.75 1.73
C ILE A 93 12.02 -1.34 2.51
N HIS A 94 11.83 -1.65 3.81
CA HIS A 94 12.86 -2.26 4.66
C HIS A 94 12.77 -3.79 4.67
N THR A 95 11.55 -4.34 4.68
CA THR A 95 11.32 -5.77 4.96
C THR A 95 11.10 -6.63 3.71
N ASP A 96 10.39 -6.12 2.68
CA ASP A 96 9.81 -6.95 1.63
C ASP A 96 10.14 -6.51 0.18
N GLU A 97 11.18 -5.68 -0.02
CA GLU A 97 11.61 -5.25 -1.36
C GLU A 97 12.98 -5.82 -1.78
N GLY A 98 13.44 -6.88 -1.10
CA GLY A 98 14.69 -7.56 -1.43
C GLY A 98 15.94 -6.68 -1.34
N GLY A 99 15.88 -5.58 -0.58
CA GLY A 99 16.92 -4.57 -0.49
C GLY A 99 17.03 -3.67 -1.74
N ALA A 100 15.97 -3.60 -2.55
CA ALA A 100 15.97 -2.80 -3.78
C ALA A 100 16.23 -1.30 -3.52
N PRO A 101 15.65 -0.65 -2.50
CA PRO A 101 15.96 0.74 -2.20
C PRO A 101 17.46 0.98 -1.98
N GLU A 102 18.10 0.12 -1.21
CA GLU A 102 19.52 0.24 -0.90
C GLU A 102 20.43 -0.13 -2.08
N ARG A 103 20.10 -1.19 -2.81
CA ARG A 103 20.95 -1.71 -3.91
C ARG A 103 20.80 -0.93 -5.21
N VAL A 104 19.58 -0.54 -5.57
CA VAL A 104 19.29 0.15 -6.83
C VAL A 104 19.52 1.65 -6.69
N SER A 105 18.98 2.26 -5.62
CA SER A 105 19.13 3.69 -5.36
C SER A 105 20.47 4.04 -4.70
N GLY A 106 21.10 3.07 -4.02
CA GLY A 106 22.34 3.28 -3.28
C GLY A 106 22.16 4.16 -2.03
N LEU A 107 20.93 4.22 -1.52
CA LEU A 107 20.59 4.94 -0.29
C LEU A 107 20.79 4.05 0.95
N LYS A 108 20.61 4.63 2.13
CA LYS A 108 20.58 3.91 3.40
C LYS A 108 19.19 4.03 4.03
N LEU A 109 18.66 2.91 4.54
CA LEU A 109 17.47 2.93 5.39
C LEU A 109 17.89 3.06 6.87
N LEU A 110 17.12 3.85 7.62
CA LEU A 110 17.21 4.03 9.07
C LEU A 110 15.88 3.56 9.68
N PRO A 111 15.74 2.25 9.94
CA PRO A 111 14.49 1.69 10.45
C PRO A 111 14.33 2.02 11.94
N VAL A 112 13.16 2.57 12.30
CA VAL A 112 12.78 2.92 13.66
C VAL A 112 11.73 1.92 14.17
N PRO A 113 11.96 1.26 15.31
CA PRO A 113 10.93 0.42 15.93
C PRO A 113 9.70 1.24 16.31
N THR A 114 8.52 0.72 15.94
CA THR A 114 7.24 1.35 16.20
C THR A 114 6.27 0.35 16.84
N PRO A 115 5.38 0.76 17.76
CA PRO A 115 4.45 -0.16 18.41
C PRO A 115 3.31 -0.62 17.49
N ASP A 116 2.98 0.20 16.50
CA ASP A 116 1.79 0.05 15.64
C ASP A 116 2.06 0.33 14.15
N GLY A 117 3.33 0.32 13.74
CA GLY A 117 3.73 0.60 12.36
C GLY A 117 3.83 2.10 12.03
N LYS A 118 3.41 3.00 12.94
CA LYS A 118 3.40 4.44 12.70
C LYS A 118 4.62 5.14 13.28
N LEU A 119 5.21 6.02 12.51
CA LEU A 119 6.18 7.01 12.97
C LEU A 119 5.46 8.19 13.64
N THR A 120 6.15 8.85 14.55
CA THR A 120 5.78 10.16 15.10
C THR A 120 6.98 11.10 14.99
N PRO A 121 6.82 12.42 15.13
CA PRO A 121 7.95 13.36 15.18
C PRO A 121 9.03 12.96 16.19
N GLU A 122 8.63 12.46 17.38
CA GLU A 122 9.56 12.02 18.43
C GLU A 122 10.35 10.76 18.01
N LEU A 123 9.68 9.82 17.35
CA LEU A 123 10.35 8.62 16.82
C LEU A 123 11.29 8.97 15.67
N ILE A 124 10.88 9.86 14.78
CA ILE A 124 11.73 10.36 13.68
C ILE A 124 12.98 11.05 14.24
N ALA A 125 12.85 11.85 15.31
CA ALA A 125 13.95 12.56 15.94
C ALA A 125 15.07 11.63 16.44
N THR A 126 14.76 10.35 16.71
CA THR A 126 15.77 9.37 17.14
C THR A 126 16.82 9.07 16.07
N GLU A 127 16.49 9.28 14.79
CA GLU A 127 17.38 9.09 13.63
C GLU A 127 17.66 10.40 12.88
N ALA A 128 16.90 11.48 13.12
CA ALA A 128 17.03 12.77 12.48
C ALA A 128 18.11 13.63 13.16
N PHE A 129 19.38 13.24 13.00
CA PHE A 129 20.53 13.95 13.56
C PHE A 129 21.80 13.74 12.71
N GLY A 130 22.86 14.51 13.01
CA GLY A 130 24.17 14.37 12.37
C GLY A 130 24.25 15.01 10.99
N TRP A 131 23.43 16.02 10.72
CA TRP A 131 23.53 16.78 9.47
C TRP A 131 24.89 17.46 9.35
N GLY A 132 25.54 17.29 8.18
CA GLY A 132 26.87 17.82 7.89
C GLY A 132 28.03 17.00 8.46
N ASP A 133 27.76 15.93 9.19
CA ASP A 133 28.77 14.96 9.63
C ASP A 133 29.08 13.98 8.49
N GLU A 134 30.32 14.00 7.98
CA GLU A 134 30.75 13.13 6.87
C GLU A 134 30.78 11.62 7.22
N HIS A 135 30.74 11.28 8.51
CA HIS A 135 30.73 9.89 8.98
C HIS A 135 29.32 9.28 8.99
N ARG A 136 28.26 10.10 8.77
CA ARG A 136 26.87 9.65 8.80
C ARG A 136 26.20 9.85 7.46
N ALA A 137 25.43 8.83 7.01
CA ALA A 137 24.50 9.03 5.91
C ALA A 137 23.44 10.06 6.33
N GLN A 138 23.21 11.06 5.47
CA GLN A 138 22.39 12.21 5.83
C GLN A 138 20.92 11.87 5.83
N PRO A 139 20.16 12.03 6.94
CA PRO A 139 18.72 11.79 6.98
C PRO A 139 18.02 12.90 6.18
N LEU A 140 17.58 12.58 4.97
CA LEU A 140 17.01 13.55 4.03
C LEU A 140 15.55 13.25 3.65
N VAL A 141 15.07 12.05 3.97
CA VAL A 141 13.70 11.63 3.68
C VAL A 141 13.12 10.89 4.87
N VAL A 142 11.85 11.16 5.15
CA VAL A 142 10.99 10.33 5.99
C VAL A 142 10.04 9.59 5.08
N SER A 143 9.88 8.28 5.28
CA SER A 143 8.92 7.45 4.53
C SER A 143 7.91 6.84 5.49
N ILE A 144 6.63 7.10 5.23
CA ILE A 144 5.49 6.49 5.94
C ILE A 144 4.64 5.66 4.99
N THR A 145 3.88 4.71 5.51
CA THR A 145 3.00 3.83 4.71
C THR A 145 1.54 4.00 5.10
N GLN A 146 0.66 4.18 4.13
CA GLN A 146 -0.78 4.36 4.34
C GLN A 146 -1.58 3.39 3.45
N THR A 147 -2.28 2.38 4.01
CA THR A 147 -2.25 1.94 5.42
C THR A 147 -0.92 1.30 5.78
N THR A 148 -0.55 1.32 7.08
CA THR A 148 0.69 0.66 7.50
C THR A 148 0.66 -0.85 7.23
N GLU A 149 1.81 -1.49 7.29
CA GLU A 149 1.95 -2.94 7.06
C GLU A 149 1.23 -3.78 8.11
N VAL A 150 0.99 -3.22 9.30
CA VAL A 150 0.20 -3.85 10.37
C VAL A 150 -1.27 -3.41 10.37
N GLY A 151 -1.72 -2.75 9.31
CA GLY A 151 -3.13 -2.42 9.06
C GLY A 151 -3.67 -1.22 9.84
N THR A 152 -2.83 -0.44 10.48
CA THR A 152 -3.20 0.81 11.15
C THR A 152 -3.25 1.98 10.17
N LEU A 153 -3.89 3.07 10.58
CA LEU A 153 -4.07 4.28 9.78
C LEU A 153 -3.43 5.49 10.48
N TYR A 154 -2.75 6.30 9.68
CA TYR A 154 -2.47 7.68 10.07
C TYR A 154 -3.71 8.54 9.87
N THR A 155 -4.01 9.41 10.84
CA THR A 155 -4.98 10.50 10.62
C THR A 155 -4.35 11.62 9.79
N VAL A 156 -5.16 12.54 9.27
CA VAL A 156 -4.68 13.73 8.54
C VAL A 156 -3.74 14.55 9.42
N GLU A 157 -4.09 14.70 10.70
CA GLU A 157 -3.32 15.47 11.69
C GLU A 157 -1.97 14.83 11.99
N GLU A 158 -1.93 13.48 12.10
CA GLU A 158 -0.67 12.74 12.29
C GLU A 158 0.27 12.92 11.10
N ILE A 159 -0.24 12.81 9.86
CA ILE A 159 0.57 13.02 8.65
C ILE A 159 1.07 14.47 8.60
N ARG A 160 0.21 15.46 8.90
CA ARG A 160 0.60 16.87 8.93
C ARG A 160 1.69 17.14 9.96
N ALA A 161 1.56 16.59 11.17
CA ALA A 161 2.59 16.76 12.21
C ALA A 161 3.95 16.16 11.78
N ILE A 162 3.94 15.03 11.06
CA ILE A 162 5.14 14.43 10.48
C ILE A 162 5.69 15.32 9.36
N ALA A 163 4.84 15.84 8.47
CA ALA A 163 5.25 16.73 7.39
C ALA A 163 5.89 18.02 7.92
N ASP A 164 5.24 18.66 8.89
CA ASP A 164 5.75 19.90 9.52
C ASP A 164 7.15 19.66 10.12
N TYR A 165 7.30 18.59 10.92
CA TYR A 165 8.59 18.22 11.49
C TYR A 165 9.64 17.92 10.41
N THR A 166 9.27 17.18 9.39
CA THR A 166 10.15 16.78 8.28
C THR A 166 10.66 18.00 7.52
N HIS A 167 9.76 18.92 7.18
CA HIS A 167 10.11 20.15 6.45
C HIS A 167 10.89 21.13 7.29
N GLU A 168 10.60 21.29 8.58
CA GLU A 168 11.37 22.13 9.51
C GLU A 168 12.86 21.71 9.55
N HIS A 169 13.12 20.41 9.38
CA HIS A 169 14.49 19.86 9.35
C HIS A 169 15.09 19.74 7.94
N GLY A 170 14.42 20.28 6.91
CA GLY A 170 14.90 20.24 5.52
C GLY A 170 14.84 18.88 4.86
N MET A 171 14.11 17.93 5.43
CA MET A 171 13.85 16.60 4.87
C MET A 171 12.62 16.64 3.94
N ALA A 172 12.44 15.61 3.12
CA ALA A 172 11.24 15.38 2.33
C ALA A 172 10.39 14.25 2.93
N LEU A 173 9.06 14.30 2.70
CA LEU A 173 8.11 13.27 3.12
C LEU A 173 7.65 12.44 1.93
N HIS A 174 8.00 11.16 1.93
CA HIS A 174 7.46 10.14 1.03
C HIS A 174 6.32 9.37 1.70
N LEU A 175 5.23 9.11 0.96
CA LEU A 175 4.14 8.26 1.39
C LEU A 175 4.03 7.04 0.47
N ASP A 176 4.26 5.84 1.03
CA ASP A 176 3.90 4.59 0.36
C ASP A 176 2.39 4.39 0.47
N GLY A 177 1.70 4.60 -0.64
CA GLY A 177 0.27 4.49 -0.80
C GLY A 177 -0.18 3.17 -1.44
N ALA A 178 0.52 2.05 -1.19
CA ALA A 178 0.16 0.74 -1.74
C ALA A 178 -1.30 0.34 -1.46
N ARG A 179 -1.89 0.87 -0.37
CA ARG A 179 -3.31 0.70 0.01
C ARG A 179 -3.99 2.03 0.31
N ILE A 180 -3.62 3.06 -0.41
CA ILE A 180 -4.13 4.43 -0.19
C ILE A 180 -5.65 4.54 -0.32
N TRP A 181 -6.26 3.75 -1.21
CA TRP A 181 -7.69 3.69 -1.40
C TRP A 181 -8.42 3.10 -0.19
N ASN A 182 -7.82 2.09 0.46
CA ASN A 182 -8.33 1.54 1.72
C ASN A 182 -8.28 2.59 2.83
N ALA A 183 -7.23 3.39 2.88
CA ALA A 183 -7.12 4.49 3.82
C ALA A 183 -8.17 5.58 3.56
N ALA A 184 -8.35 6.02 2.32
CA ALA A 184 -9.36 7.02 1.95
C ALA A 184 -10.77 6.55 2.35
N ALA A 185 -11.13 5.32 2.02
CA ALA A 185 -12.41 4.72 2.37
C ALA A 185 -12.62 4.60 3.89
N ALA A 186 -11.56 4.28 4.65
CA ALA A 186 -11.65 4.13 6.10
C ALA A 186 -11.69 5.48 6.84
N LEU A 187 -10.94 6.47 6.35
CA LEU A 187 -10.91 7.83 6.90
C LEU A 187 -12.14 8.66 6.49
N GLY A 188 -12.86 8.24 5.43
CA GLY A 188 -13.99 8.98 4.88
C GLY A 188 -13.59 10.36 4.34
N THR A 189 -12.39 10.47 3.77
CA THR A 189 -11.84 11.74 3.26
C THR A 189 -11.17 11.55 1.90
N SER A 190 -10.97 12.66 1.16
CA SER A 190 -10.31 12.63 -0.14
C SER A 190 -8.83 12.25 -0.03
N LEU A 191 -8.25 11.69 -1.09
CA LEU A 191 -6.82 11.44 -1.19
C LEU A 191 -6.01 12.71 -0.93
N ARG A 192 -6.45 13.83 -1.49
CA ARG A 192 -5.82 15.14 -1.36
C ARG A 192 -5.66 15.59 0.10
N ALA A 193 -6.68 15.34 0.94
CA ALA A 193 -6.71 15.83 2.32
C ALA A 193 -5.58 15.26 3.18
N PHE A 194 -5.24 13.98 3.00
CA PHE A 194 -4.17 13.31 3.77
C PHE A 194 -2.87 13.09 2.98
N THR A 195 -2.75 13.71 1.79
CA THR A 195 -1.52 13.73 1.01
C THR A 195 -1.06 15.17 0.76
N ALA A 196 -1.45 15.79 -0.36
CA ALA A 196 -1.01 17.13 -0.75
C ALA A 196 -1.31 18.18 0.32
N GLU A 197 -2.52 18.20 0.90
CA GLU A 197 -2.91 19.18 1.93
C GLU A 197 -2.33 18.87 3.31
N ALA A 198 -1.85 17.64 3.52
CA ALA A 198 -1.13 17.24 4.73
C ALA A 198 0.39 17.43 4.63
N GLY A 199 0.92 17.83 3.46
CA GLY A 199 2.32 18.13 3.27
C GLY A 199 3.18 16.96 2.79
N VAL A 200 2.61 15.94 2.15
CA VAL A 200 3.37 14.88 1.47
C VAL A 200 4.02 15.46 0.21
N ASP A 201 5.31 15.21 -0.01
CA ASP A 201 6.05 15.70 -1.18
C ASP A 201 5.94 14.76 -2.38
N ILE A 202 5.93 13.45 -2.13
CA ILE A 202 5.85 12.42 -3.17
C ILE A 202 5.08 11.20 -2.65
N LEU A 203 4.25 10.64 -3.54
CA LEU A 203 3.38 9.50 -3.25
C LEU A 203 3.67 8.34 -4.19
N SER A 204 3.88 7.13 -3.66
CA SER A 204 3.75 5.89 -4.42
C SER A 204 2.27 5.48 -4.44
N LEU A 205 1.58 5.72 -5.54
CA LEU A 205 0.13 5.49 -5.68
C LEU A 205 -0.13 4.04 -6.07
N GLY A 206 -0.76 3.27 -5.18
CA GLY A 206 -1.11 1.88 -5.39
C GLY A 206 -2.37 1.68 -6.25
N GLY A 207 -2.28 0.74 -7.19
CA GLY A 207 -3.42 0.33 -8.03
C GLY A 207 -3.64 -1.17 -8.07
N THR A 208 -2.59 -1.97 -8.18
CA THR A 208 -2.65 -3.43 -8.34
C THR A 208 -3.40 -4.12 -7.20
N LYS A 209 -3.12 -3.75 -5.95
CA LYS A 209 -3.81 -4.32 -4.78
C LYS A 209 -5.28 -3.94 -4.68
N ASN A 210 -5.70 -2.94 -5.46
CA ASN A 210 -7.10 -2.51 -5.56
C ASN A 210 -7.76 -2.94 -6.88
N GLY A 211 -7.30 -4.06 -7.46
CA GLY A 211 -7.92 -4.75 -8.58
C GLY A 211 -7.48 -4.33 -9.97
N LEU A 212 -6.35 -3.61 -10.12
CA LEU A 212 -5.72 -3.43 -11.42
C LEU A 212 -4.91 -4.68 -11.81
N LEU A 213 -4.65 -4.85 -13.11
CA LEU A 213 -3.84 -5.96 -13.64
C LEU A 213 -2.35 -5.84 -13.25
N GLY A 214 -1.84 -4.61 -13.22
CA GLY A 214 -0.45 -4.29 -12.94
C GLY A 214 -0.18 -2.85 -13.35
N ALA A 215 -0.59 -1.91 -12.51
CA ALA A 215 -0.41 -0.49 -12.72
C ALA A 215 -0.31 0.22 -11.37
N GLU A 216 0.75 0.96 -11.22
CA GLU A 216 1.06 1.84 -10.11
C GLU A 216 1.47 3.20 -10.67
N ALA A 217 1.59 4.21 -9.84
CA ALA A 217 2.15 5.48 -10.25
C ALA A 217 2.97 6.13 -9.14
N ILE A 218 3.90 7.00 -9.53
CA ILE A 218 4.49 7.98 -8.65
C ILE A 218 3.75 9.28 -8.89
N VAL A 219 3.21 9.88 -7.86
CA VAL A 219 2.62 11.22 -7.91
C VAL A 219 3.55 12.17 -7.17
N VAL A 220 4.12 13.11 -7.91
CA VAL A 220 4.97 14.16 -7.35
C VAL A 220 4.08 15.33 -6.97
N LEU A 221 4.00 15.63 -5.69
CA LEU A 221 3.16 16.71 -5.15
C LEU A 221 3.94 18.02 -5.01
N ASP A 222 5.28 17.92 -4.81
CA ASP A 222 6.22 19.03 -4.88
C ASP A 222 7.29 18.74 -5.96
N PRO A 223 7.10 19.20 -7.22
CA PRO A 223 8.04 18.94 -8.32
C PRO A 223 9.45 19.48 -8.11
N GLU A 224 9.63 20.51 -7.29
CA GLU A 224 10.95 21.08 -7.01
C GLU A 224 11.85 20.09 -6.23
N ARG A 225 11.24 19.19 -5.45
CA ARG A 225 11.94 18.19 -4.65
C ARG A 225 12.32 16.92 -5.42
N ALA A 226 11.70 16.65 -6.57
CA ALA A 226 11.93 15.41 -7.34
C ALA A 226 12.41 15.69 -8.78
N PRO A 227 13.47 16.48 -8.99
CA PRO A 227 13.94 16.79 -10.33
C PRO A 227 14.46 15.53 -11.05
N GLY A 228 14.13 15.41 -12.34
CA GLY A 228 14.67 14.36 -13.20
C GLY A 228 14.04 12.97 -13.02
N LEU A 229 12.91 12.84 -12.33
CA LEU A 229 12.20 11.56 -12.14
C LEU A 229 11.89 10.86 -13.46
N MET A 230 11.58 11.61 -14.54
CA MET A 230 11.37 11.05 -15.87
C MET A 230 12.58 10.26 -16.41
N PHE A 231 13.81 10.73 -16.14
CA PHE A 231 15.03 10.04 -16.53
C PHE A 231 15.30 8.81 -15.65
N LEU A 232 15.07 8.95 -14.34
CA LEU A 232 15.17 7.84 -13.39
C LEU A 232 14.20 6.71 -13.74
N ARG A 233 12.95 7.02 -14.13
CA ARG A 233 11.96 6.05 -14.57
C ARG A 233 12.44 5.24 -15.78
N LYS A 234 13.04 5.90 -16.78
CA LYS A 234 13.61 5.20 -17.95
C LYS A 234 14.82 4.35 -17.56
N MET A 235 15.74 4.92 -16.79
CA MET A 235 16.97 4.26 -16.37
C MET A 235 16.69 2.99 -15.53
N SER A 236 15.66 3.03 -14.68
CA SER A 236 15.24 1.91 -13.84
C SER A 236 14.20 1.00 -14.51
N MET A 237 14.07 1.06 -15.85
CA MET A 237 13.24 0.15 -16.65
C MET A 237 11.72 0.20 -16.33
N GLN A 238 11.25 1.27 -15.72
CA GLN A 238 9.84 1.46 -15.33
C GLN A 238 9.03 2.26 -16.37
N LEU A 239 9.63 2.69 -17.48
CA LEU A 239 8.94 3.35 -18.58
C LEU A 239 8.42 2.33 -19.59
N SER A 240 7.11 2.08 -19.58
CA SER A 240 6.45 1.20 -20.55
C SER A 240 6.41 1.84 -21.95
N SER A 241 6.71 1.05 -23.00
CA SER A 241 6.50 1.52 -24.37
C SER A 241 5.02 1.69 -24.73
N LYS A 242 4.14 0.81 -24.24
CA LYS A 242 2.69 0.90 -24.40
C LYS A 242 2.05 1.45 -23.12
N MET A 243 2.47 2.67 -22.74
CA MET A 243 2.06 3.31 -21.48
C MET A 243 0.54 3.47 -21.38
N ARG A 244 -0.15 3.67 -22.51
CA ARG A 244 -1.62 3.81 -22.55
C ARG A 244 -2.37 2.73 -21.76
N PHE A 245 -1.85 1.49 -21.71
CA PHE A 245 -2.51 0.40 -20.99
C PHE A 245 -2.32 0.49 -19.48
N VAL A 246 -1.20 1.05 -19.03
CA VAL A 246 -0.98 1.35 -17.59
C VAL A 246 -1.88 2.51 -17.17
N SER A 247 -1.89 3.59 -17.96
CA SER A 247 -2.68 4.79 -17.70
C SER A 247 -4.18 4.53 -17.76
N ALA A 248 -4.67 3.74 -18.71
CA ALA A 248 -6.08 3.35 -18.82
C ALA A 248 -6.57 2.59 -17.58
N GLN A 249 -5.74 1.71 -17.01
CA GLN A 249 -6.06 1.04 -15.76
C GLN A 249 -6.17 2.02 -14.59
N LEU A 250 -5.18 2.91 -14.44
CA LEU A 250 -5.17 3.89 -13.35
C LEU A 250 -6.39 4.83 -13.42
N LEU A 251 -6.78 5.26 -14.61
CA LEU A 251 -7.96 6.10 -14.82
C LEU A 251 -9.23 5.47 -14.25
N THR A 252 -9.39 4.15 -14.32
CA THR A 252 -10.59 3.49 -13.79
C THR A 252 -10.75 3.63 -12.28
N LEU A 253 -9.66 3.83 -11.53
CA LEU A 253 -9.73 4.02 -10.09
C LEU A 253 -10.31 5.39 -9.71
N PHE A 254 -10.03 6.41 -10.51
CA PHE A 254 -10.49 7.79 -10.27
C PHE A 254 -11.86 8.04 -10.91
N GLU A 255 -12.00 7.66 -12.17
CA GLU A 255 -13.23 7.89 -12.92
C GLU A 255 -14.32 6.89 -12.51
N GLY A 256 -15.48 7.40 -12.08
CA GLY A 256 -16.59 6.57 -11.60
C GLY A 256 -16.42 6.02 -10.17
N GLY A 257 -15.39 6.42 -9.42
CA GLY A 257 -15.22 6.10 -8.00
C GLY A 257 -14.93 4.62 -7.73
N LEU A 258 -14.32 3.89 -8.69
CA LEU A 258 -14.00 2.47 -8.52
C LEU A 258 -13.01 2.25 -7.38
N GLY A 259 -11.99 3.12 -7.25
CA GLY A 259 -10.96 3.01 -6.23
C GLY A 259 -11.53 2.94 -4.82
N GLU A 260 -12.39 3.89 -4.46
CA GLU A 260 -13.03 3.95 -3.14
C GLU A 260 -14.03 2.81 -2.92
N ARG A 261 -14.86 2.48 -3.91
CA ARG A 261 -15.86 1.39 -3.78
C ARG A 261 -15.20 0.06 -3.56
N SER A 262 -14.15 -0.27 -4.31
CA SER A 262 -13.37 -1.50 -4.16
C SER A 262 -12.74 -1.63 -2.79
N ALA A 263 -12.03 -0.61 -2.40
CA ALA A 263 -11.31 -0.57 -1.13
C ALA A 263 -12.28 -0.55 0.06
N GLY A 264 -13.37 0.22 -0.03
CA GLY A 264 -14.43 0.24 0.99
C GLY A 264 -15.09 -1.13 1.17
N HIS A 265 -15.31 -1.87 0.08
CA HIS A 265 -15.80 -3.24 0.15
C HIS A 265 -14.81 -4.17 0.86
N ALA A 266 -13.53 -4.13 0.50
CA ALA A 266 -12.49 -4.94 1.15
C ALA A 266 -12.39 -4.64 2.66
N ASN A 267 -12.44 -3.36 3.06
CA ASN A 267 -12.48 -2.94 4.45
C ASN A 267 -13.72 -3.48 5.18
N ALA A 268 -14.90 -3.40 4.56
CA ALA A 268 -16.14 -3.92 5.13
C ALA A 268 -16.09 -5.44 5.35
N MET A 269 -15.45 -6.19 4.44
CA MET A 269 -15.28 -7.64 4.60
C MET A 269 -14.30 -7.98 5.73
N ALA A 270 -13.23 -7.22 5.91
CA ALA A 270 -12.32 -7.39 7.04
C ALA A 270 -13.01 -7.06 8.37
N ALA A 271 -13.80 -5.98 8.42
CA ALA A 271 -14.61 -5.65 9.60
C ALA A 271 -15.64 -6.73 9.92
N ARG A 272 -16.31 -7.30 8.89
CA ARG A 272 -17.24 -8.44 9.06
C ARG A 272 -16.52 -9.66 9.63
N LEU A 273 -15.34 -10.00 9.11
CA LEU A 273 -14.52 -11.09 9.61
C LEU A 273 -14.18 -10.86 11.09
N ARG A 274 -13.66 -9.68 11.42
CA ARG A 274 -13.31 -9.33 12.80
C ARG A 274 -14.50 -9.43 13.75
N ALA A 275 -15.64 -8.86 13.40
CA ALA A 275 -16.85 -8.90 14.20
C ALA A 275 -17.40 -10.33 14.37
N GLY A 276 -17.30 -11.17 13.34
CA GLY A 276 -17.66 -12.58 13.40
C GLY A 276 -16.82 -13.35 14.42
N LEU A 277 -15.51 -13.18 14.38
CA LEU A 277 -14.57 -13.80 15.33
C LEU A 277 -14.82 -13.33 16.78
N GLU A 278 -14.99 -12.02 16.99
CA GLU A 278 -15.32 -11.46 18.32
C GLU A 278 -16.66 -12.01 18.84
N THR A 279 -17.65 -12.17 17.97
CA THR A 279 -18.94 -12.74 18.34
C THR A 279 -18.78 -14.20 18.77
N MET A 280 -17.99 -15.00 18.09
CA MET A 280 -17.74 -16.41 18.44
C MET A 280 -17.05 -16.51 19.81
N ILE A 281 -16.07 -15.66 20.10
CA ILE A 281 -15.40 -15.58 21.40
C ILE A 281 -16.42 -15.18 22.49
N ALA A 282 -17.20 -14.13 22.25
CA ALA A 282 -18.18 -13.63 23.22
C ALA A 282 -19.27 -14.63 23.56
N ARG A 283 -19.62 -15.53 22.64
CA ARG A 283 -20.60 -16.62 22.85
C ARG A 283 -19.98 -17.88 23.42
N GLY A 284 -18.68 -17.94 23.62
CA GLY A 284 -17.98 -19.14 24.06
C GLY A 284 -17.95 -20.26 23.00
N GLU A 285 -18.18 -19.90 21.74
CA GLU A 285 -18.08 -20.82 20.59
C GLU A 285 -16.62 -21.10 20.22
N VAL A 286 -15.71 -20.23 20.62
CA VAL A 286 -14.25 -20.38 20.55
C VAL A 286 -13.68 -19.99 21.91
N PRO A 287 -12.76 -20.78 22.50
CA PRO A 287 -12.09 -20.41 23.73
C PRO A 287 -11.37 -19.06 23.62
N ALA A 288 -11.53 -18.20 24.62
CA ALA A 288 -10.95 -16.86 24.58
C ALA A 288 -9.41 -16.85 24.55
N GLU A 289 -8.80 -17.90 25.08
CA GLU A 289 -7.35 -18.14 25.03
C GLU A 289 -6.86 -18.69 23.71
N ALA A 290 -7.73 -19.24 22.85
CA ALA A 290 -7.35 -19.83 21.57
C ALA A 290 -7.20 -18.81 20.45
N LEU A 291 -7.79 -17.62 20.59
CA LEU A 291 -7.78 -16.56 19.57
C LEU A 291 -7.79 -15.18 20.22
N SER A 292 -6.83 -14.37 19.85
CA SER A 292 -6.79 -12.94 20.20
C SER A 292 -6.31 -12.10 19.00
N PHE A 293 -6.22 -10.80 19.16
CA PHE A 293 -5.86 -9.89 18.08
C PHE A 293 -4.73 -8.97 18.52
N SER A 294 -3.71 -8.87 17.67
CA SER A 294 -2.52 -8.05 17.94
C SER A 294 -2.70 -6.58 17.56
N HIS A 295 -3.54 -6.30 16.55
CA HIS A 295 -3.76 -4.96 16.03
C HIS A 295 -5.25 -4.68 15.83
N PRO A 296 -5.66 -3.39 15.82
CA PRO A 296 -7.01 -3.01 15.43
C PRO A 296 -7.24 -3.28 13.93
N THR A 297 -8.45 -3.63 13.54
CA THR A 297 -8.83 -3.78 12.14
C THR A 297 -9.37 -2.45 11.62
N GLN A 298 -8.47 -1.63 11.05
CA GLN A 298 -8.82 -0.29 10.55
C GLN A 298 -8.97 -0.23 9.03
N ALA A 299 -8.51 -1.27 8.32
CA ALA A 299 -8.60 -1.40 6.87
C ALA A 299 -8.94 -2.84 6.48
N ASN A 300 -8.36 -3.37 5.41
CA ASN A 300 -8.73 -4.66 4.82
C ASN A 300 -8.00 -5.89 5.40
N ALA A 301 -7.32 -5.75 6.55
CA ALA A 301 -6.58 -6.86 7.18
C ALA A 301 -6.97 -7.07 8.64
N VAL A 302 -7.04 -8.35 9.04
CA VAL A 302 -7.17 -8.78 10.45
C VAL A 302 -5.88 -9.48 10.86
N PHE A 303 -5.28 -9.00 11.96
CA PHE A 303 -4.10 -9.62 12.57
C PHE A 303 -4.54 -10.40 13.81
N ALA A 304 -4.31 -11.71 13.80
CA ALA A 304 -4.76 -12.61 14.83
C ALA A 304 -3.61 -13.42 15.41
N LEU A 305 -3.73 -13.76 16.69
CA LEU A 305 -2.82 -14.63 17.42
C LEU A 305 -3.54 -15.94 17.75
N LEU A 306 -2.98 -17.05 17.29
CA LEU A 306 -3.49 -18.39 17.54
C LEU A 306 -2.34 -19.41 17.49
N GLU A 307 -2.59 -20.64 17.97
CA GLU A 307 -1.59 -21.69 17.89
C GLU A 307 -1.23 -22.04 16.43
N ASN A 308 0.07 -22.26 16.17
CA ASN A 308 0.59 -22.57 14.84
C ASN A 308 -0.05 -23.81 14.20
N ASP A 309 -0.32 -24.87 14.99
CA ASP A 309 -0.95 -26.09 14.49
C ASP A 309 -2.40 -25.83 14.04
N ALA A 310 -3.16 -24.99 14.76
CA ALA A 310 -4.49 -24.56 14.35
C ALA A 310 -4.42 -23.70 13.08
N ALA A 311 -3.49 -22.74 13.03
CA ALA A 311 -3.24 -21.93 11.83
C ALA A 311 -2.92 -22.78 10.61
N ASP A 312 -2.07 -23.81 10.76
CA ASP A 312 -1.68 -24.72 9.67
C ASP A 312 -2.89 -25.52 9.15
N ARG A 313 -3.77 -26.05 10.04
CA ARG A 313 -4.99 -26.75 9.63
C ARG A 313 -5.99 -25.81 8.90
N ILE A 314 -6.18 -24.58 9.39
CA ILE A 314 -7.03 -23.59 8.71
C ILE A 314 -6.45 -23.27 7.31
N ARG A 315 -5.12 -23.17 7.19
CA ARG A 315 -4.40 -22.86 5.94
C ARG A 315 -4.58 -23.94 4.87
N GLU A 316 -4.85 -25.19 5.23
CA GLU A 316 -5.18 -26.25 4.26
C GLU A 316 -6.44 -25.94 3.44
N ARG A 317 -7.40 -25.18 4.02
CA ARG A 317 -8.64 -24.78 3.37
C ARG A 317 -8.57 -23.41 2.74
N PHE A 318 -7.98 -22.44 3.46
CA PHE A 318 -7.88 -21.05 3.04
C PHE A 318 -6.44 -20.57 3.17
N ARG A 319 -5.78 -20.26 2.05
CA ARG A 319 -4.41 -19.76 2.06
C ARG A 319 -4.31 -18.41 2.75
N PHE A 320 -3.37 -18.27 3.70
CA PHE A 320 -2.93 -17.01 4.32
C PHE A 320 -1.47 -17.12 4.77
N TYR A 321 -0.86 -15.99 5.16
CA TYR A 321 0.53 -15.95 5.62
C TYR A 321 0.62 -15.92 7.14
N ASP A 322 1.67 -16.53 7.68
CA ASP A 322 2.16 -16.16 9.00
C ASP A 322 2.70 -14.73 8.90
N TRP A 323 2.37 -13.90 9.87
CA TRP A 323 2.97 -12.58 10.01
C TRP A 323 4.23 -12.66 10.89
N ASP A 324 4.09 -13.28 12.06
CA ASP A 324 5.19 -13.67 12.95
C ASP A 324 4.89 -15.07 13.53
N ARG A 325 5.50 -16.09 12.90
CA ARG A 325 5.27 -17.47 13.32
C ARG A 325 5.79 -17.75 14.75
N ALA A 326 6.82 -17.02 15.22
CA ALA A 326 7.35 -17.22 16.56
C ALA A 326 6.35 -16.77 17.63
N ARG A 327 5.46 -15.81 17.30
CA ARG A 327 4.39 -15.33 18.15
C ARG A 327 3.03 -15.99 17.89
N GLY A 328 2.93 -16.86 16.90
CA GLY A 328 1.64 -17.40 16.43
C GLY A 328 0.77 -16.34 15.74
N GLU A 329 1.38 -15.30 15.18
CA GLU A 329 0.67 -14.20 14.54
C GLU A 329 0.45 -14.46 13.07
N VAL A 330 -0.80 -14.33 12.61
CA VAL A 330 -1.22 -14.48 11.23
C VAL A 330 -1.89 -13.21 10.73
N ARG A 331 -1.82 -12.99 9.40
CA ARG A 331 -2.56 -11.91 8.73
C ARG A 331 -3.61 -12.51 7.81
N TRP A 332 -4.86 -12.13 8.01
CA TRP A 332 -5.99 -12.43 7.13
C TRP A 332 -6.42 -11.18 6.38
N MET A 333 -6.24 -11.18 5.07
CA MET A 333 -6.46 -10.01 4.23
C MET A 333 -7.65 -10.23 3.28
N CYS A 334 -8.56 -9.27 3.26
CA CYS A 334 -9.68 -9.22 2.33
C CYS A 334 -9.31 -8.39 1.10
N ALA A 335 -9.85 -8.77 -0.05
CA ALA A 335 -9.69 -8.09 -1.33
C ALA A 335 -11.03 -7.57 -1.85
N PHE A 336 -11.01 -6.86 -2.95
CA PHE A 336 -12.21 -6.30 -3.57
C PHE A 336 -13.25 -7.36 -3.99
N ASP A 337 -12.83 -8.60 -4.22
CA ASP A 337 -13.68 -9.72 -4.63
C ASP A 337 -14.03 -10.69 -3.49
N THR A 338 -13.61 -10.40 -2.26
CA THR A 338 -13.99 -11.18 -1.07
C THR A 338 -15.48 -11.00 -0.81
N SER A 339 -16.24 -12.09 -0.77
CA SER A 339 -17.68 -12.06 -0.53
C SER A 339 -18.06 -12.34 0.94
N ALA A 340 -19.27 -11.98 1.32
CA ALA A 340 -19.83 -12.36 2.64
C ALA A 340 -19.83 -13.88 2.85
N ASP A 341 -20.13 -14.65 1.80
CA ASP A 341 -20.14 -16.12 1.85
C ASP A 341 -18.74 -16.69 2.08
N ASP A 342 -17.69 -16.06 1.51
CA ASP A 342 -16.30 -16.43 1.76
C ASP A 342 -15.94 -16.21 3.24
N ILE A 343 -16.36 -15.06 3.82
CA ILE A 343 -16.16 -14.78 5.24
C ILE A 343 -16.87 -15.80 6.11
N ASP A 344 -18.13 -16.09 5.82
CA ASP A 344 -18.92 -17.07 6.60
C ASP A 344 -18.35 -18.48 6.49
N ALA A 345 -17.82 -18.86 5.32
CA ALA A 345 -17.11 -20.13 5.13
C ALA A 345 -15.80 -20.18 5.93
N PHE A 346 -15.04 -19.10 5.93
CA PHE A 346 -13.81 -18.98 6.70
C PHE A 346 -14.07 -19.07 8.21
N LEU A 347 -15.06 -18.33 8.73
CA LEU A 347 -15.46 -18.37 10.13
C LEU A 347 -15.83 -19.80 10.57
N ARG A 348 -16.57 -20.56 9.75
CA ARG A 348 -16.89 -21.97 10.04
C ARG A 348 -15.64 -22.85 10.17
N VAL A 349 -14.63 -22.63 9.33
CA VAL A 349 -13.37 -23.39 9.40
C VAL A 349 -12.59 -23.00 10.65
N VAL A 350 -12.47 -21.69 10.97
CA VAL A 350 -11.82 -21.21 12.19
C VAL A 350 -12.49 -21.80 13.43
N HIS A 351 -13.83 -21.74 13.51
CA HIS A 351 -14.61 -22.34 14.60
C HIS A 351 -14.29 -23.84 14.77
N HIS A 352 -14.31 -24.58 13.66
CA HIS A 352 -14.04 -26.03 13.70
C HIS A 352 -12.64 -26.35 14.19
N GLU A 353 -11.63 -25.64 13.69
CA GLU A 353 -10.22 -25.96 13.99
C GLU A 353 -9.75 -25.47 15.36
N LEU A 354 -10.36 -24.43 15.91
CA LEU A 354 -10.04 -23.93 17.26
C LEU A 354 -10.74 -24.72 18.38
N ASN A 355 -11.73 -25.58 18.05
CA ASN A 355 -12.40 -26.47 18.99
C ASN A 355 -11.93 -27.93 18.91
N ARG A 356 -10.87 -28.21 18.19
CA ARG A 356 -10.23 -29.55 18.10
C ARG A 356 -9.20 -29.75 19.17
#